data_5f121e8fd066698d1c603f9b7dec62d4
#
_entry.id   5f121e8fd066698d1c603f9b7dec62d4
#
_cell.length_a   1.000
_cell.length_b   1.000
_cell.length_c   1.000
_cell.angle_alpha   90.00
_cell.angle_beta   90.00
_cell.angle_gamma   90.00
#
_symmetry.space_group_name_H-M   'P 1'
#
loop_
_entity.id
_entity.type
_entity.pdbx_description
1 polymer ?
#
loop_
_entity_poly.entity_id
_entity_poly.type
_entity_poly.pdbx_seq_one_letter_code
_entity_poly.pdbx_strand_id
1 'polypeptide(L)'
;MMTSTKTKLIAGAGLMALLMCAIGGIGSVTGNPASTGVALFHTYFSLAFFVVCLVGPAVAANSVASEREGRTWEAVILTGLSPKVVAWGKFLSAFSSVSMYVVMLAPVGALPFLFGGVTALEVIVAFAFLFLLALLSVAFGLAIEGFDLGAVARG
;
A
#
# COMPACT_ATOMS: atom_id res chain seq x y z
N MET A 1 20.49 -1.57 6.98
CA MET A 1 19.66 -1.82 5.80
C MET A 1 18.20 -1.37 5.95
N MET A 2 17.66 -1.24 7.18
CA MET A 2 16.30 -0.70 7.46
C MET A 2 16.10 0.78 7.14
N THR A 3 17.14 1.59 7.09
CA THR A 3 17.06 3.04 6.79
C THR A 3 16.65 3.33 5.34
N SER A 4 17.02 2.47 4.39
CA SER A 4 16.74 2.67 2.96
C SER A 4 15.24 2.61 2.63
N THR A 5 14.47 1.74 3.26
CA THR A 5 13.03 1.58 2.98
C THR A 5 12.23 2.75 3.55
N LYS A 6 12.56 3.18 4.77
CA LYS A 6 11.93 4.36 5.39
C LYS A 6 12.21 5.63 4.58
N THR A 7 13.44 5.79 4.09
CA THR A 7 13.85 6.93 3.26
C THR A 7 13.10 6.95 1.93
N LYS A 8 12.93 5.80 1.28
CA LYS A 8 12.16 5.69 0.02
C LYS A 8 10.68 6.01 0.22
N LEU A 9 10.12 5.61 1.36
CA LEU A 9 8.74 5.89 1.73
C LEU A 9 8.51 7.38 2.00
N ILE A 10 9.41 8.01 2.76
CA ILE A 10 9.36 9.46 3.03
C ILE A 10 9.54 10.23 1.73
N ALA A 11 10.45 9.80 0.85
CA ALA A 11 10.64 10.41 -0.46
C ALA A 11 9.39 10.28 -1.35
N GLY A 12 8.73 9.11 -1.35
CA GLY A 12 7.48 8.89 -2.08
C GLY A 12 6.33 9.76 -1.57
N ALA A 13 6.15 9.84 -0.24
CA ALA A 13 5.16 10.70 0.38
C ALA A 13 5.45 12.19 0.11
N GLY A 14 6.73 12.59 0.15
CA GLY A 14 7.15 13.95 -0.18
C GLY A 14 6.88 14.31 -1.64
N LEU A 15 7.16 13.40 -2.57
CA LEU A 15 6.86 13.58 -3.99
C LEU A 15 5.35 13.73 -4.22
N MET A 16 4.54 12.92 -3.54
CA MET A 16 3.09 13.00 -3.60
C MET A 16 2.57 14.34 -3.08
N ALA A 17 3.10 14.82 -1.95
CA ALA A 17 2.76 16.11 -1.40
C ALA A 17 3.14 17.27 -2.35
N LEU A 18 4.31 17.19 -2.98
CA LEU A 18 4.75 18.19 -3.97
C LEU A 18 3.86 18.21 -5.22
N LEU A 19 3.46 17.05 -5.73
CA LEU A 19 2.52 16.95 -6.85
C LEU A 19 1.15 17.55 -6.49
N MET A 20 0.67 17.29 -5.28
CA MET A 20 -0.57 17.86 -4.76
C MET A 20 -0.47 19.38 -4.63
N CYS A 21 0.62 19.91 -4.11
CA CYS A 21 0.87 21.35 -4.02
C CYS A 21 0.94 22.00 -5.42
N ALA A 22 1.58 21.35 -6.39
CA ALA A 22 1.68 21.86 -7.76
C ALA A 22 0.28 21.94 -8.43
N ILE A 23 -0.54 20.89 -8.31
CA ILE A 23 -1.89 20.86 -8.86
C ILE A 23 -2.79 21.87 -8.16
N GLY A 24 -2.70 21.98 -6.82
CA GLY A 24 -3.41 22.98 -6.04
C GLY A 24 -3.03 24.41 -6.42
N GLY A 25 -1.74 24.66 -6.68
CA GLY A 25 -1.23 25.93 -7.16
C GLY A 25 -1.78 26.33 -8.55
N ILE A 26 -1.80 25.37 -9.48
CA ILE A 26 -2.40 25.59 -10.81
C ILE A 26 -3.91 25.85 -10.70
N GLY A 27 -4.62 25.10 -9.85
CA GLY A 27 -6.04 25.27 -9.64
C GLY A 27 -6.42 26.61 -9.02
N SER A 28 -5.59 27.15 -8.13
CA SER A 28 -5.82 28.49 -7.53
C SER A 28 -5.75 29.61 -8.59
N VAL A 29 -4.96 29.42 -9.64
CA VAL A 29 -4.86 30.36 -10.77
C VAL A 29 -6.10 30.34 -11.64
N THR A 30 -6.80 29.20 -11.75
CA THR A 30 -8.03 29.06 -12.55
C THR A 30 -9.29 29.59 -11.87
N GLY A 31 -9.22 29.98 -10.60
CA GLY A 31 -10.27 30.70 -9.89
C GLY A 31 -11.50 29.87 -9.48
N ASN A 32 -11.50 28.54 -9.70
CA ASN A 32 -12.59 27.67 -9.27
C ASN A 32 -12.08 26.60 -8.25
N PRO A 33 -12.25 26.84 -6.95
CA PRO A 33 -11.75 25.94 -5.92
C PRO A 33 -12.38 24.53 -5.97
N ALA A 34 -13.64 24.42 -6.34
CA ALA A 34 -14.32 23.13 -6.42
C ALA A 34 -13.73 22.22 -7.51
N SER A 35 -13.41 22.75 -8.69
CA SER A 35 -12.74 21.99 -9.75
C SER A 35 -11.32 21.57 -9.35
N THR A 36 -10.64 22.41 -8.57
CA THR A 36 -9.31 22.09 -8.00
C THR A 36 -9.41 20.94 -7.02
N GLY A 37 -10.39 20.94 -6.11
CA GLY A 37 -10.60 19.83 -5.17
C GLY A 37 -10.85 18.50 -5.87
N VAL A 38 -11.68 18.48 -6.90
CA VAL A 38 -11.95 17.28 -7.72
C VAL A 38 -10.68 16.80 -8.43
N ALA A 39 -9.90 17.69 -9.03
CA ALA A 39 -8.66 17.33 -9.71
C ALA A 39 -7.62 16.76 -8.73
N LEU A 40 -7.47 17.36 -7.55
CA LEU A 40 -6.62 16.88 -6.47
C LEU A 40 -7.04 15.50 -6.00
N PHE A 41 -8.34 15.26 -5.83
CA PHE A 41 -8.90 13.98 -5.41
C PHE A 41 -8.54 12.88 -6.42
N HIS A 42 -8.83 13.08 -7.70
CA HIS A 42 -8.52 12.08 -8.72
C HIS A 42 -7.03 11.81 -8.83
N THR A 43 -6.20 12.84 -8.83
CA THR A 43 -4.74 12.67 -8.92
C THR A 43 -4.19 11.92 -7.72
N TYR A 44 -4.61 12.30 -6.50
CA TYR A 44 -4.15 11.66 -5.28
C TYR A 44 -4.54 10.18 -5.25
N PHE A 45 -5.81 9.86 -5.44
CA PHE A 45 -6.26 8.48 -5.34
C PHE A 45 -5.77 7.61 -6.49
N SER A 46 -5.54 8.15 -7.69
CA SER A 46 -4.88 7.43 -8.78
C SER A 46 -3.43 7.06 -8.42
N LEU A 47 -2.66 8.00 -7.88
CA LEU A 47 -1.29 7.74 -7.43
C LEU A 47 -1.26 6.76 -6.27
N ALA A 48 -2.15 6.92 -5.28
CA ALA A 48 -2.27 6.00 -4.15
C ALA A 48 -2.61 4.57 -4.61
N PHE A 49 -3.50 4.43 -5.59
CA PHE A 49 -3.82 3.16 -6.22
C PHE A 49 -2.58 2.48 -6.80
N PHE A 50 -1.79 3.17 -7.61
CA PHE A 50 -0.55 2.63 -8.18
C PHE A 50 0.46 2.24 -7.10
N VAL A 51 0.63 3.07 -6.09
CA VAL A 51 1.56 2.79 -4.98
C VAL A 51 1.14 1.53 -4.23
N VAL A 52 -0.14 1.37 -3.90
CA VAL A 52 -0.65 0.18 -3.20
C VAL A 52 -0.50 -1.08 -4.06
N CYS A 53 -0.79 -1.00 -5.37
CA CYS A 53 -0.61 -2.11 -6.31
C CYS A 53 0.85 -2.59 -6.42
N LEU A 54 1.82 -1.69 -6.31
CA LEU A 54 3.25 -2.02 -6.39
C LEU A 54 3.82 -2.45 -5.04
N VAL A 55 3.45 -1.73 -3.97
CA VAL A 55 3.99 -1.97 -2.62
C VAL A 55 3.43 -3.24 -2.00
N GLY A 56 2.15 -3.54 -2.23
CA GLY A 56 1.49 -4.70 -1.65
C GLY A 56 2.18 -6.03 -1.97
N PRO A 57 2.38 -6.39 -3.25
CA PRO A 57 3.10 -7.61 -3.63
C PRO A 57 4.55 -7.59 -3.18
N ALA A 58 5.23 -6.43 -3.26
CA ALA A 58 6.63 -6.30 -2.84
C ALA A 58 6.82 -6.54 -1.33
N VAL A 59 5.89 -6.05 -0.49
CA VAL A 59 5.91 -6.31 0.96
C VAL A 59 5.64 -7.78 1.25
N ALA A 60 4.69 -8.39 0.55
CA ALA A 60 4.36 -9.80 0.68
C ALA A 60 5.56 -10.67 0.30
N ALA A 61 6.19 -10.44 -0.85
CA ALA A 61 7.37 -11.15 -1.33
C ALA A 61 8.56 -11.02 -0.35
N ASN A 62 8.85 -9.81 0.13
CA ASN A 62 9.92 -9.58 1.10
C ASN A 62 9.70 -10.32 2.43
N SER A 63 8.45 -10.51 2.86
CA SER A 63 8.14 -11.23 4.09
C SER A 63 8.50 -12.72 4.00
N VAL A 64 8.41 -13.30 2.80
CA VAL A 64 8.80 -14.70 2.55
C VAL A 64 10.31 -14.81 2.30
N ALA A 65 10.88 -13.91 1.52
CA ALA A 65 12.31 -13.90 1.20
C ALA A 65 13.20 -13.78 2.44
N SER A 66 12.83 -12.94 3.41
CA SER A 66 13.60 -12.74 4.65
C SER A 66 13.69 -13.99 5.52
N GLU A 67 12.68 -14.85 5.50
CA GLU A 67 12.71 -16.13 6.23
C GLU A 67 13.56 -17.18 5.52
N ARG A 68 13.60 -17.17 4.19
CA ARG A 68 14.50 -18.04 3.40
C ARG A 68 15.97 -17.71 3.68
N GLU A 69 16.34 -16.43 3.66
CA GLU A 69 17.70 -15.97 3.95
C GLU A 69 18.12 -16.25 5.40
N GLY A 70 17.18 -16.13 6.35
CA GLY A 70 17.43 -16.37 7.78
C GLY A 70 17.52 -17.85 8.18
N ARG A 71 17.28 -18.82 7.28
CA ARG A 71 17.18 -20.26 7.58
C ARG A 71 16.18 -20.60 8.71
N THR A 72 15.24 -19.71 8.99
CA THR A 72 14.25 -19.90 10.03
C THR A 72 13.09 -20.80 9.59
N TRP A 73 13.03 -21.13 8.30
CA TRP A 73 12.00 -22.01 7.74
C TRP A 73 11.98 -23.40 8.38
N GLU A 74 13.16 -23.99 8.64
CA GLU A 74 13.27 -25.28 9.32
C GLU A 74 12.75 -25.22 10.76
N ALA A 75 13.01 -24.11 11.46
CA ALA A 75 12.53 -23.91 12.82
C ALA A 75 10.99 -23.80 12.85
N VAL A 76 10.37 -23.13 11.87
CA VAL A 76 8.89 -23.03 11.74
C VAL A 76 8.28 -24.41 11.49
N ILE A 77 8.90 -25.26 10.67
CA ILE A 77 8.44 -26.64 10.44
C ILE A 77 8.52 -27.47 11.74
N LEU A 78 9.60 -27.31 12.50
CA LEU A 78 9.80 -28.03 13.77
C LEU A 78 8.82 -27.65 14.88
N THR A 79 8.17 -26.46 14.79
CA THR A 79 7.13 -26.05 15.75
C THR A 79 5.82 -26.83 15.63
N GLY A 80 5.64 -27.65 14.58
CA GLY A 80 4.43 -28.42 14.34
C GLY A 80 3.18 -27.58 14.02
N LEU A 81 3.35 -26.27 13.73
CA LEU A 81 2.26 -25.39 13.34
C LEU A 81 1.71 -25.79 11.97
N SER A 82 0.40 -25.79 11.83
CA SER A 82 -0.21 -26.09 10.54
C SER A 82 0.15 -25.02 9.49
N PRO A 83 0.42 -25.41 8.23
CA PRO A 83 0.78 -24.47 7.17
C PRO A 83 -0.23 -23.32 6.98
N LYS A 84 -1.51 -23.59 7.27
CA LYS A 84 -2.59 -22.58 7.22
C LYS A 84 -2.38 -21.47 8.24
N VAL A 85 -2.00 -21.79 9.46
CA VAL A 85 -1.75 -20.80 10.53
C VAL A 85 -0.57 -19.90 10.16
N VAL A 86 0.49 -20.48 9.61
CA VAL A 86 1.66 -19.74 9.16
C VAL A 86 1.30 -18.79 8.01
N ALA A 87 0.55 -19.27 7.01
CA ALA A 87 0.09 -18.46 5.87
C ALA A 87 -0.80 -17.28 6.32
N TRP A 88 -1.73 -17.52 7.25
CA TRP A 88 -2.57 -16.46 7.82
C TRP A 88 -1.76 -15.42 8.61
N GLY A 89 -0.79 -15.86 9.38
CA GLY A 89 0.11 -14.96 10.12
C GLY A 89 0.89 -14.04 9.19
N LYS A 90 1.43 -14.58 8.09
CA LYS A 90 2.14 -13.82 7.05
C LYS A 90 1.22 -12.82 6.34
N PHE A 91 0.04 -13.28 5.94
CA PHE A 91 -0.96 -12.41 5.32
C PHE A 91 -1.30 -11.23 6.23
N LEU A 92 -1.62 -11.50 7.50
CA LEU A 92 -2.01 -10.45 8.45
C LEU A 92 -0.86 -9.47 8.72
N SER A 93 0.37 -9.95 8.83
CA SER A 93 1.56 -9.13 9.02
C SER A 93 1.82 -8.22 7.81
N ALA A 94 1.79 -8.77 6.60
CA ALA A 94 1.98 -8.02 5.36
C ALA A 94 0.84 -7.00 5.14
N PHE A 95 -0.40 -7.42 5.35
CA PHE A 95 -1.57 -6.55 5.26
C PHE A 95 -1.52 -5.40 6.28
N SER A 96 -1.14 -5.68 7.53
CA SER A 96 -0.97 -4.64 8.56
C SER A 96 0.08 -3.61 8.15
N SER A 97 1.19 -4.05 7.56
CA SER A 97 2.24 -3.16 7.07
C SER A 97 1.74 -2.25 5.94
N VAL A 98 1.02 -2.80 4.95
CA VAL A 98 0.47 -2.02 3.85
C VAL A 98 -0.63 -1.09 4.34
N SER A 99 -1.49 -1.54 5.25
CA SER A 99 -2.55 -0.74 5.86
C SER A 99 -2.00 0.47 6.62
N MET A 100 -0.86 0.30 7.31
CA MET A 100 -0.19 1.40 7.98
C MET A 100 0.25 2.50 6.99
N TYR A 101 0.69 2.12 5.78
CA TYR A 101 1.01 3.11 4.74
C TYR A 101 -0.23 3.85 4.26
N VAL A 102 -1.34 3.16 4.06
CA VAL A 102 -2.62 3.78 3.68
C VAL A 102 -3.09 4.77 4.74
N VAL A 103 -2.98 4.41 6.03
CA VAL A 103 -3.33 5.30 7.15
C VAL A 103 -2.41 6.53 7.20
N MET A 104 -1.10 6.36 6.96
CA MET A 104 -0.17 7.50 6.92
C MET A 104 -0.46 8.47 5.77
N LEU A 105 -1.07 8.00 4.68
CA LEU A 105 -1.48 8.83 3.56
C LEU A 105 -2.82 9.56 3.82
N ALA A 106 -3.60 9.15 4.84
CA ALA A 106 -4.92 9.70 5.11
C ALA A 106 -4.95 11.24 5.30
N PRO A 107 -4.01 11.87 6.04
CA PRO A 107 -4.02 13.34 6.18
C PRO A 107 -3.90 14.07 4.85
N VAL A 108 -3.07 13.56 3.93
CA VAL A 108 -2.89 14.16 2.59
C VAL A 108 -4.12 13.91 1.72
N GLY A 109 -4.74 12.74 1.83
CA GLY A 109 -5.96 12.38 1.10
C GLY A 109 -7.20 13.17 1.54
N ALA A 110 -7.17 13.81 2.71
CA ALA A 110 -8.24 14.68 3.18
C ALA A 110 -8.16 16.11 2.60
N LEU A 111 -7.02 16.54 2.06
CA LEU A 111 -6.83 17.88 1.51
C LEU A 111 -7.84 18.26 0.41
N PRO A 112 -8.19 17.39 -0.55
CA PRO A 112 -9.19 17.70 -1.57
C PRO A 112 -10.54 18.13 -1.00
N PHE A 113 -10.93 17.56 0.13
CA PHE A 113 -12.17 17.95 0.82
C PHE A 113 -12.16 19.42 1.29
N LEU A 114 -11.00 19.95 1.69
CA LEU A 114 -10.86 21.35 2.14
C LEU A 114 -11.04 22.35 1.00
N PHE A 115 -10.71 21.98 -0.23
CA PHE A 115 -10.92 22.81 -1.42
C PHE A 115 -12.36 22.79 -1.91
N GLY A 116 -13.18 21.86 -1.44
CA GLY A 116 -14.54 21.66 -1.89
C GLY A 116 -14.65 20.86 -3.19
N GLY A 117 -15.90 20.63 -3.66
CA GLY A 117 -16.15 19.82 -4.86
C GLY A 117 -16.09 18.30 -4.65
N VAL A 118 -15.66 17.86 -3.46
CA VAL A 118 -15.62 16.45 -3.05
C VAL A 118 -16.33 16.32 -1.71
N THR A 119 -17.16 15.30 -1.57
CA THR A 119 -17.89 15.03 -0.33
C THR A 119 -17.07 14.15 0.63
N ALA A 120 -17.34 14.25 1.93
CA ALA A 120 -16.69 13.38 2.92
C ALA A 120 -16.97 11.89 2.64
N LEU A 121 -18.15 11.56 2.13
CA LEU A 121 -18.52 10.19 1.76
C LEU A 121 -17.63 9.66 0.64
N GLU A 122 -17.35 10.44 -0.39
CA GLU A 122 -16.46 10.04 -1.49
C GLU A 122 -15.05 9.77 -0.99
N VAL A 123 -14.53 10.57 -0.08
CA VAL A 123 -13.21 10.35 0.54
C VAL A 123 -13.21 9.05 1.34
N ILE A 124 -14.22 8.80 2.17
CA ILE A 124 -14.34 7.57 2.97
C ILE A 124 -14.42 6.34 2.06
N VAL A 125 -15.24 6.37 1.02
CA VAL A 125 -15.38 5.28 0.05
C VAL A 125 -14.07 5.03 -0.68
N ALA A 126 -13.36 6.07 -1.09
CA ALA A 126 -12.06 5.94 -1.74
C ALA A 126 -11.01 5.29 -0.83
N PHE A 127 -10.96 5.66 0.46
CA PHE A 127 -10.08 4.99 1.43
C PHE A 127 -10.49 3.53 1.69
N ALA A 128 -11.79 3.24 1.80
CA ALA A 128 -12.27 1.86 1.93
C ALA A 128 -11.84 1.02 0.72
N PHE A 129 -11.90 1.59 -0.49
CA PHE A 129 -11.42 0.95 -1.71
C PHE A 129 -9.90 0.71 -1.69
N LEU A 130 -9.10 1.67 -1.20
CA LEU A 130 -7.65 1.46 -1.03
C LEU A 130 -7.32 0.35 -0.03
N PHE A 131 -8.08 0.22 1.06
CA PHE A 131 -7.90 -0.90 2.00
C PHE A 131 -8.27 -2.25 1.37
N LEU A 132 -9.35 -2.31 0.60
CA LEU A 132 -9.72 -3.51 -0.14
C LEU A 132 -8.65 -3.88 -1.16
N LEU A 133 -8.12 -2.89 -1.87
CA LEU A 133 -7.02 -3.06 -2.82
C LEU A 133 -5.75 -3.56 -2.12
N ALA A 134 -5.41 -3.01 -0.95
CA ALA A 134 -4.27 -3.47 -0.15
C ALA A 134 -4.41 -4.94 0.23
N LEU A 135 -5.61 -5.37 0.63
CA LEU A 135 -5.92 -6.75 0.95
C LEU A 135 -5.72 -7.67 -0.25
N LEU A 136 -6.27 -7.30 -1.41
CA LEU A 136 -6.14 -8.07 -2.65
C LEU A 136 -4.69 -8.12 -3.14
N SER A 137 -3.98 -7.01 -3.08
CA SER A 137 -2.59 -6.86 -3.52
C SER A 137 -1.64 -7.74 -2.69
N VAL A 138 -1.81 -7.77 -1.37
CA VAL A 138 -1.04 -8.65 -0.48
C VAL A 138 -1.39 -10.11 -0.72
N ALA A 139 -2.67 -10.46 -0.84
CA ALA A 139 -3.12 -11.83 -1.12
C ALA A 139 -2.53 -12.34 -2.45
N PHE A 140 -2.51 -11.50 -3.48
CA PHE A 140 -1.93 -11.81 -4.78
C PHE A 140 -0.41 -12.03 -4.69
N GLY A 141 0.31 -11.16 -3.96
CA GLY A 141 1.75 -11.31 -3.74
C GLY A 141 2.11 -12.63 -3.05
N LEU A 142 1.38 -13.00 -2.00
CA LEU A 142 1.59 -14.29 -1.31
C LEU A 142 1.21 -15.49 -2.18
N ALA A 143 0.20 -15.37 -3.04
CA ALA A 143 -0.19 -16.45 -3.95
C ALA A 143 0.91 -16.75 -4.98
N ILE A 144 1.57 -15.73 -5.54
CA ILE A 144 2.70 -15.90 -6.47
C ILE A 144 3.85 -16.66 -5.79
N GLU A 145 4.24 -16.25 -4.59
CA GLU A 145 5.31 -16.90 -3.83
C GLU A 145 4.96 -18.36 -3.48
N GLY A 146 3.71 -18.65 -3.16
CA GLY A 146 3.22 -20.02 -2.91
C GLY A 146 3.29 -20.90 -4.16
N PHE A 147 3.11 -20.35 -5.35
CA PHE A 147 3.22 -21.07 -6.62
C PHE A 147 4.66 -21.46 -6.92
N ASP A 148 5.61 -20.57 -6.70
CA ASP A 148 7.06 -20.83 -6.90
C ASP A 148 7.57 -21.93 -5.97
N LEU A 149 7.11 -21.94 -4.71
CA LEU A 149 7.44 -23.00 -3.76
C LEU A 149 6.91 -24.37 -4.20
N GLY A 150 5.72 -24.42 -4.78
CA GLY A 150 5.12 -25.65 -5.31
C GLY A 150 5.80 -26.17 -6.57
N ALA A 151 6.43 -25.31 -7.36
CA ALA A 151 7.19 -25.68 -8.54
C ALA A 151 8.56 -26.29 -8.16
N VAL A 152 9.26 -25.67 -7.20
CA VAL A 152 10.57 -26.13 -6.70
C VAL A 152 10.46 -27.45 -5.95
N ALA A 153 9.36 -27.72 -5.26
CA ALA A 153 9.16 -28.97 -4.52
C ALA A 153 8.82 -30.17 -5.43
N ARG A 154 8.52 -29.96 -6.71
CA ARG A 154 8.14 -30.98 -7.70
C ARG A 154 9.26 -31.32 -8.71
N GLY A 155 10.39 -30.59 -8.71
CA GLY A 155 11.56 -30.84 -9.55
C GLY A 155 12.70 -31.43 -8.74
#